data_3b0f900f9d3c37530503426c6f0d1e22
#
_entry.id   3b0f900f9d3c37530503426c6f0d1e22
#
_cell.length_a   1.000
_cell.length_b   1.000
_cell.length_c   1.000
_cell.angle_alpha   90.00
_cell.angle_beta   90.00
_cell.angle_gamma   90.00
#
_symmetry.space_group_name_H-M   'P 1'
#
loop_
_entity.id
_entity.type
_entity.pdbx_description
1 polymer ?
#
loop_
_entity_poly.entity_id
_entity_poly.type
_entity_poly.pdbx_seq_one_letter_code
_entity_poly.pdbx_strand_id
1 'polypeptide(L)'
;IFSFNDQKGNEICLRPDLTIASCLKYMNEKAKGVKKVFYSGQAFRKTMKPSDTIIRNQIGFEIIGSSNEKNDDKNIINTAIKSSSNLKFSSGVLTIGNVEIFKLLLNKLDIPQRWKLRLQRHFWRENYFNDLLIRLETNSDVDPTIVEVDKKRYQKMLKGNQSSIIANRTIKEILERFDKKIRDPRRAREGRNISKIIKEFLKIKCPINNAAKILNKFFKKYK
;
A
#
# COMPACT_ATOMS: atom_id res chain seq x y z
N ILE A 1 1.06 14.92 7.79
CA ILE A 1 0.58 16.12 7.07
C ILE A 1 0.52 17.26 8.07
N PHE A 2 0.86 18.49 7.65
CA PHE A 2 0.64 19.72 8.42
C PHE A 2 -0.70 20.28 7.98
N SER A 3 -1.67 20.31 8.88
CA SER A 3 -2.98 20.92 8.63
C SER A 3 -3.27 22.01 9.65
N PHE A 4 -4.07 22.98 9.25
CA PHE A 4 -4.55 24.10 10.03
C PHE A 4 -5.86 24.62 9.44
N ASN A 5 -6.62 25.39 10.20
CA ASN A 5 -7.86 25.98 9.72
C ASN A 5 -7.61 27.38 9.18
N ASP A 6 -8.25 27.73 8.08
CA ASP A 6 -8.29 29.08 7.57
C ASP A 6 -9.27 29.97 8.40
N GLN A 7 -9.33 31.24 8.07
CA GLN A 7 -10.23 32.21 8.76
C GLN A 7 -11.73 31.86 8.59
N LYS A 8 -12.08 31.01 7.62
CA LYS A 8 -13.45 30.56 7.37
C LYS A 8 -13.75 29.19 8.03
N GLY A 9 -12.80 28.65 8.78
CA GLY A 9 -12.93 27.34 9.43
C GLY A 9 -12.68 26.13 8.50
N ASN A 10 -12.22 26.32 7.25
CA ASN A 10 -11.88 25.22 6.37
C ASN A 10 -10.53 24.60 6.78
N GLU A 11 -10.46 23.28 6.83
CA GLU A 11 -9.19 22.58 7.04
C GLU A 11 -8.37 22.64 5.75
N ILE A 12 -7.20 23.26 5.84
CA ILE A 12 -6.22 23.32 4.76
C ILE A 12 -4.93 22.66 5.21
N CYS A 13 -4.12 22.19 4.28
CA CYS A 13 -2.84 21.54 4.60
C CYS A 13 -1.70 22.06 3.71
N LEU A 14 -0.49 22.02 4.26
CA LEU A 14 0.70 22.16 3.45
C LEU A 14 0.84 20.93 2.55
N ARG A 15 1.11 21.15 1.27
CA ARG A 15 1.20 20.06 0.28
C ARG A 15 2.31 19.08 0.63
N PRO A 16 2.01 17.79 0.82
CA PRO A 16 3.01 16.76 1.14
C PRO A 16 3.77 16.26 -0.08
N ASP A 17 3.26 16.53 -1.29
CA ASP A 17 3.87 16.23 -2.59
C ASP A 17 3.29 17.14 -3.68
N LEU A 18 3.86 17.07 -4.86
CA LEU A 18 3.43 17.86 -6.03
C LEU A 18 2.65 17.03 -7.06
N THR A 19 2.65 15.70 -6.94
CA THR A 19 1.94 14.79 -7.85
C THR A 19 0.43 15.02 -7.83
N ILE A 20 -0.15 15.08 -6.61
CA ILE A 20 -1.59 15.31 -6.44
C ILE A 20 -2.00 16.67 -7.03
N ALA A 21 -1.21 17.72 -6.77
CA ALA A 21 -1.49 19.05 -7.32
C ALA A 21 -1.46 19.04 -8.86
N SER A 22 -0.53 18.31 -9.47
CA SER A 22 -0.43 18.16 -10.93
C SER A 22 -1.63 17.39 -11.50
N CYS A 23 -2.06 16.33 -10.83
CA CYS A 23 -3.26 15.58 -11.23
C CYS A 23 -4.54 16.43 -11.13
N LEU A 24 -4.71 17.17 -10.02
CA LEU A 24 -5.84 18.08 -9.83
C LEU A 24 -5.87 19.17 -10.90
N LYS A 25 -4.72 19.75 -11.25
CA LYS A 25 -4.62 20.72 -12.34
C LYS A 25 -5.09 20.12 -13.66
N TYR A 26 -4.61 18.92 -14.01
CA TYR A 26 -5.07 18.22 -15.23
C TYR A 26 -6.57 18.00 -15.24
N MET A 27 -7.17 17.58 -14.13
CA MET A 27 -8.62 17.36 -14.01
C MET A 27 -9.41 18.67 -14.12
N ASN A 28 -8.99 19.73 -13.46
CA ASN A 28 -9.65 21.04 -13.45
C ASN A 28 -9.61 21.72 -14.83
N GLU A 29 -8.52 21.55 -15.56
CA GLU A 29 -8.38 22.04 -16.94
C GLU A 29 -9.24 21.25 -17.93
N LYS A 30 -9.95 20.19 -17.48
CA LYS A 30 -10.69 19.24 -18.34
C LYS A 30 -9.86 18.77 -19.53
N ALA A 31 -8.55 18.59 -19.30
CA ALA A 31 -7.60 18.25 -20.33
C ALA A 31 -7.98 16.90 -20.96
N LYS A 32 -7.99 16.85 -22.30
CA LYS A 32 -8.20 15.63 -23.06
C LYS A 32 -6.87 15.10 -23.60
N GLY A 33 -6.75 13.78 -23.65
CA GLY A 33 -5.56 13.11 -24.20
C GLY A 33 -4.37 13.07 -23.24
N VAL A 34 -3.22 12.66 -23.76
CA VAL A 34 -2.00 12.44 -22.99
C VAL A 34 -1.30 13.76 -22.70
N LYS A 35 -1.08 14.06 -21.44
CA LYS A 35 -0.22 15.19 -21.02
C LYS A 35 1.04 14.69 -20.33
N LYS A 36 2.19 15.27 -20.70
CA LYS A 36 3.45 15.13 -19.99
C LYS A 36 3.68 16.39 -19.18
N VAL A 37 3.76 16.24 -17.86
CA VAL A 37 3.86 17.35 -16.91
C VAL A 37 5.18 17.26 -16.17
N PHE A 38 5.89 18.37 -16.12
CA PHE A 38 7.05 18.56 -15.26
C PHE A 38 6.69 19.51 -14.12
N TYR A 39 7.22 19.25 -12.95
CA TYR A 39 7.06 20.15 -11.81
C TYR A 39 8.34 20.23 -10.96
N SER A 40 8.52 21.39 -10.34
CA SER A 40 9.56 21.63 -9.34
C SER A 40 8.99 22.52 -8.25
N GLY A 41 9.28 22.22 -6.99
CA GLY A 41 8.81 23.02 -5.86
C GLY A 41 9.03 22.35 -4.52
N GLN A 42 8.53 23.01 -3.48
CA GLN A 42 8.66 22.52 -2.11
C GLN A 42 7.48 21.64 -1.71
N ALA A 43 7.79 20.53 -1.04
CA ALA A 43 6.85 19.63 -0.37
C ALA A 43 7.15 19.64 1.14
N PHE A 44 6.11 19.49 1.97
CA PHE A 44 6.17 19.60 3.42
C PHE A 44 5.78 18.27 4.06
N ARG A 45 6.72 17.60 4.72
CA ARG A 45 6.47 16.28 5.33
C ARG A 45 6.87 16.28 6.80
N LYS A 46 5.96 15.79 7.65
CA LYS A 46 6.32 15.48 9.05
C LYS A 46 7.38 14.41 9.04
N THR A 47 8.43 14.61 9.81
CA THR A 47 9.53 13.67 9.98
C THR A 47 9.44 13.01 11.36
N MET A 48 9.90 11.78 11.48
CA MET A 48 9.98 11.08 12.76
C MET A 48 11.29 11.38 13.48
N LYS A 49 12.30 11.86 12.75
CA LYS A 49 13.62 12.18 13.27
C LYS A 49 13.82 13.69 13.33
N PRO A 50 14.26 14.25 14.46
CA PRO A 50 14.50 15.70 14.59
C PRO A 50 15.52 16.26 13.60
N SER A 51 16.46 15.42 13.13
CA SER A 51 17.49 15.78 12.17
C SER A 51 16.99 15.91 10.73
N ASP A 52 15.79 15.41 10.43
CA ASP A 52 15.27 15.42 9.07
C ASP A 52 14.62 16.77 8.73
N THR A 53 14.85 17.26 7.54
CA THR A 53 14.22 18.49 7.04
C THR A 53 12.74 18.27 6.75
N ILE A 54 11.91 19.18 7.27
CA ILE A 54 10.46 19.21 7.02
C ILE A 54 10.17 19.64 5.58
N ILE A 55 10.98 20.56 5.06
CA ILE A 55 10.86 21.10 3.69
C ILE A 55 11.74 20.29 2.78
N ARG A 56 11.16 19.75 1.71
CA ARG A 56 11.87 18.99 0.68
C ARG A 56 11.67 19.64 -0.68
N ASN A 57 12.75 19.98 -1.36
CA ASN A 57 12.66 20.36 -2.76
C ASN A 57 12.37 19.08 -3.58
N GLN A 58 11.28 19.10 -4.30
CA GLN A 58 10.80 17.97 -5.11
C GLN A 58 10.80 18.39 -6.59
N ILE A 59 11.39 17.56 -7.40
CA ILE A 59 11.30 17.61 -8.87
C ILE A 59 10.63 16.32 -9.31
N GLY A 60 9.72 16.41 -10.26
CA GLY A 60 9.09 15.23 -10.83
C GLY A 60 8.47 15.50 -12.19
N PHE A 61 8.07 14.43 -12.83
CA PHE A 61 7.32 14.48 -14.07
C PHE A 61 6.32 13.32 -14.10
N GLU A 62 5.19 13.57 -14.75
CA GLU A 62 4.07 12.66 -14.84
C GLU A 62 3.63 12.53 -16.29
N ILE A 63 3.13 11.35 -16.65
CA ILE A 63 2.40 11.10 -17.89
C ILE A 63 0.96 10.78 -17.49
N ILE A 64 0.04 11.66 -17.84
CA ILE A 64 -1.36 11.56 -17.42
C ILE A 64 -2.24 11.35 -18.65
N GLY A 65 -3.24 10.46 -18.54
CA GLY A 65 -4.22 10.20 -19.59
C GLY A 65 -3.75 9.27 -20.71
N SER A 66 -2.64 8.55 -20.52
CA SER A 66 -2.16 7.55 -21.47
C SER A 66 -2.81 6.19 -21.22
N SER A 67 -2.95 5.40 -22.29
CA SER A 67 -3.37 4.00 -22.26
C SER A 67 -2.21 3.01 -22.48
N ASN A 68 -0.98 3.50 -22.67
CA ASN A 68 0.19 2.68 -22.97
C ASN A 68 1.18 2.62 -21.79
N GLU A 69 0.71 2.08 -20.67
CA GLU A 69 1.46 2.05 -19.38
C GLU A 69 2.89 1.51 -19.54
N LYS A 70 3.08 0.40 -20.27
CA LYS A 70 4.41 -0.22 -20.41
C LYS A 70 5.43 0.67 -21.10
N ASN A 71 5.01 1.41 -22.10
CA ASN A 71 5.90 2.32 -22.81
C ASN A 71 6.16 3.59 -21.99
N ASP A 72 5.16 4.03 -21.26
CA ASP A 72 5.27 5.22 -20.41
C ASP A 72 6.14 4.96 -19.19
N ASP A 73 6.03 3.82 -18.53
CA ASP A 73 6.95 3.40 -17.47
C ASP A 73 8.40 3.38 -17.95
N LYS A 74 8.64 2.83 -19.16
CA LYS A 74 9.98 2.84 -19.78
C LYS A 74 10.47 4.27 -20.04
N ASN A 75 9.60 5.14 -20.53
CA ASN A 75 9.93 6.55 -20.79
C ASN A 75 10.25 7.29 -19.50
N ILE A 76 9.48 7.08 -18.43
CA ILE A 76 9.71 7.67 -17.11
C ILE A 76 11.06 7.23 -16.55
N ILE A 77 11.33 5.92 -16.56
CA ILE A 77 12.60 5.36 -16.08
C ILE A 77 13.79 5.95 -16.87
N ASN A 78 13.69 5.97 -18.20
CA ASN A 78 14.75 6.53 -19.05
C ASN A 78 14.96 8.03 -18.79
N THR A 79 13.89 8.79 -18.59
CA THR A 79 13.97 10.22 -18.27
C THR A 79 14.64 10.43 -16.92
N ALA A 80 14.29 9.64 -15.91
CA ALA A 80 14.92 9.72 -14.58
C ALA A 80 16.43 9.40 -14.64
N ILE A 81 16.82 8.36 -15.38
CA ILE A 81 18.23 7.98 -15.56
C ILE A 81 19.00 9.10 -16.26
N LYS A 82 18.47 9.64 -17.39
CA LYS A 82 19.11 10.72 -18.12
C LYS A 82 19.24 12.00 -17.28
N SER A 83 18.20 12.35 -16.52
CA SER A 83 18.23 13.53 -15.63
C SER A 83 19.30 13.38 -14.55
N SER A 84 19.40 12.17 -13.94
CA SER A 84 20.43 11.89 -12.93
C SER A 84 21.84 11.97 -13.50
N SER A 85 22.07 11.47 -14.72
CA SER A 85 23.37 11.55 -15.40
C SER A 85 23.78 12.99 -15.69
N ASN A 86 22.84 13.84 -16.11
CA ASN A 86 23.08 15.26 -16.35
C ASN A 86 23.45 16.04 -15.08
N LEU A 87 22.98 15.59 -13.91
CA LEU A 87 23.31 16.17 -12.60
C LEU A 87 24.66 15.67 -12.05
N LYS A 88 25.46 14.99 -12.87
CA LYS A 88 26.78 14.44 -12.49
C LYS A 88 26.76 13.44 -11.32
N PHE A 89 25.64 12.77 -11.09
CA PHE A 89 25.63 11.62 -10.19
C PHE A 89 26.41 10.47 -10.84
N SER A 90 27.60 10.20 -10.31
CA SER A 90 28.57 9.25 -10.88
C SER A 90 28.17 7.78 -10.66
N SER A 91 27.32 7.50 -9.68
CA SER A 91 26.84 6.14 -9.41
C SER A 91 25.44 6.17 -8.80
N GLY A 92 24.57 5.35 -9.32
CA GLY A 92 23.22 5.17 -8.80
C GLY A 92 22.76 3.72 -8.99
N VAL A 93 21.95 3.23 -8.06
CA VAL A 93 21.30 1.91 -8.18
C VAL A 93 19.82 2.14 -8.43
N LEU A 94 19.34 1.71 -9.60
CA LEU A 94 17.91 1.65 -9.89
C LEU A 94 17.32 0.39 -9.28
N THR A 95 16.45 0.54 -8.30
CA THR A 95 15.70 -0.57 -7.70
C THR A 95 14.29 -0.61 -8.28
N ILE A 96 13.93 -1.75 -8.89
CA ILE A 96 12.60 -1.97 -9.44
C ILE A 96 11.88 -3.01 -8.59
N GLY A 97 10.65 -2.69 -8.18
CA GLY A 97 9.75 -3.60 -7.51
C GLY A 97 8.45 -3.78 -8.29
N ASN A 98 7.83 -4.95 -8.16
CA ASN A 98 6.53 -5.21 -8.77
C ASN A 98 5.58 -5.83 -7.74
N VAL A 99 4.53 -5.11 -7.39
CA VAL A 99 3.52 -5.53 -6.40
C VAL A 99 2.75 -6.76 -6.86
N GLU A 100 2.60 -6.98 -8.16
CA GLU A 100 1.90 -8.16 -8.69
C GLU A 100 2.61 -9.46 -8.35
N ILE A 101 3.95 -9.45 -8.25
CA ILE A 101 4.72 -10.64 -7.82
C ILE A 101 4.38 -10.99 -6.36
N PHE A 102 4.21 -9.97 -5.51
CA PHE A 102 3.76 -10.19 -4.12
C PHE A 102 2.31 -10.71 -4.05
N LYS A 103 1.41 -10.20 -4.90
CA LYS A 103 0.04 -10.73 -5.02
C LYS A 103 0.03 -12.19 -5.47
N LEU A 104 0.87 -12.54 -6.45
CA LEU A 104 1.03 -13.92 -6.90
C LEU A 104 1.50 -14.84 -5.77
N LEU A 105 2.44 -14.38 -4.93
CA LEU A 105 2.85 -15.12 -3.74
C LEU A 105 1.67 -15.34 -2.80
N LEU A 106 0.97 -14.27 -2.41
CA LEU A 106 -0.17 -14.37 -1.48
C LEU A 106 -1.27 -15.30 -2.01
N ASN A 107 -1.51 -15.31 -3.33
CA ASN A 107 -2.51 -16.18 -3.94
C ASN A 107 -2.12 -17.67 -3.87
N LYS A 108 -0.83 -17.98 -3.91
CA LYS A 108 -0.33 -19.36 -3.77
C LYS A 108 -0.30 -19.86 -2.33
N LEU A 109 -0.28 -18.95 -1.36
CA LEU A 109 -0.28 -19.33 0.06
C LEU A 109 -1.68 -19.78 0.49
N ASP A 110 -1.73 -20.87 1.26
CA ASP A 110 -2.97 -21.35 1.88
C ASP A 110 -3.29 -20.54 3.13
N ILE A 111 -3.83 -19.35 2.90
CA ILE A 111 -4.33 -18.42 3.92
C ILE A 111 -5.70 -17.89 3.54
N PRO A 112 -6.55 -17.58 4.52
CA PRO A 112 -7.85 -17.00 4.27
C PRO A 112 -7.78 -15.70 3.47
N GLN A 113 -8.75 -15.49 2.59
CA GLN A 113 -8.78 -14.34 1.69
C GLN A 113 -8.67 -12.99 2.42
N ARG A 114 -9.24 -12.88 3.63
CA ARG A 114 -9.11 -11.67 4.44
C ARG A 114 -7.66 -11.31 4.78
N TRP A 115 -6.79 -12.32 4.98
CA TRP A 115 -5.37 -12.11 5.23
C TRP A 115 -4.62 -11.69 3.97
N LYS A 116 -4.92 -12.31 2.82
CA LYS A 116 -4.34 -11.91 1.52
C LYS A 116 -4.60 -10.43 1.25
N LEU A 117 -5.87 -10.01 1.38
CA LEU A 117 -6.26 -8.62 1.19
C LEU A 117 -5.62 -7.66 2.20
N ARG A 118 -5.50 -8.08 3.47
CA ARG A 118 -4.92 -7.27 4.53
C ARG A 118 -3.42 -7.08 4.34
N LEU A 119 -2.68 -8.14 4.05
CA LEU A 119 -1.25 -8.08 3.76
C LEU A 119 -0.97 -7.25 2.51
N GLN A 120 -1.75 -7.44 1.44
CA GLN A 120 -1.61 -6.66 0.21
C GLN A 120 -1.88 -5.15 0.43
N ARG A 121 -2.89 -4.80 1.21
CA ARG A 121 -3.24 -3.39 1.48
C ARG A 121 -2.16 -2.67 2.28
N HIS A 122 -1.49 -3.36 3.19
CA HIS A 122 -0.58 -2.75 4.17
C HIS A 122 0.90 -3.06 3.93
N PHE A 123 1.22 -3.73 2.86
CA PHE A 123 2.58 -4.12 2.50
C PHE A 123 3.58 -2.94 2.47
N TRP A 124 3.15 -1.75 2.12
CA TRP A 124 3.96 -0.54 2.06
C TRP A 124 4.18 0.16 3.42
N ARG A 125 3.47 -0.27 4.47
CA ARG A 125 3.58 0.25 5.84
C ARG A 125 4.45 -0.68 6.67
N GLU A 126 5.75 -0.53 6.60
CA GLU A 126 6.73 -1.48 7.15
C GLU A 126 6.41 -1.90 8.60
N ASN A 127 6.26 -0.97 9.54
CA ASN A 127 5.98 -1.28 10.94
C ASN A 127 4.66 -2.05 11.09
N TYR A 128 3.59 -1.54 10.49
CA TYR A 128 2.28 -2.19 10.58
C TYR A 128 2.25 -3.54 9.86
N PHE A 129 2.99 -3.69 8.77
CA PHE A 129 3.11 -4.96 8.06
C PHE A 129 3.86 -6.00 8.91
N ASN A 130 4.91 -5.61 9.60
CA ASN A 130 5.60 -6.47 10.56
C ASN A 130 4.69 -6.90 11.71
N ASP A 131 3.88 -5.99 12.26
CA ASP A 131 2.86 -6.34 13.26
C ASP A 131 1.84 -7.34 12.72
N LEU A 132 1.44 -7.22 11.45
CA LEU A 132 0.56 -8.18 10.80
C LEU A 132 1.21 -9.56 10.68
N LEU A 133 2.50 -9.64 10.37
CA LEU A 133 3.23 -10.89 10.32
C LEU A 133 3.34 -11.54 11.70
N ILE A 134 3.57 -10.76 12.76
CA ILE A 134 3.57 -11.25 14.16
C ILE A 134 2.19 -11.81 14.52
N ARG A 135 1.10 -11.10 14.21
CA ARG A 135 -0.26 -11.59 14.45
C ARG A 135 -0.57 -12.85 13.64
N LEU A 136 0.01 -12.98 12.44
CA LEU A 136 -0.10 -14.18 11.63
C LEU A 136 0.62 -15.38 12.29
N GLU A 137 1.79 -15.14 12.90
CA GLU A 137 2.60 -16.13 13.60
C GLU A 137 1.96 -16.62 14.90
N THR A 138 1.42 -15.71 15.67
CA THR A 138 0.87 -15.98 17.01
C THR A 138 -0.59 -16.41 17.01
N ASN A 139 -1.26 -16.26 15.87
CA ASN A 139 -2.72 -16.44 15.74
C ASN A 139 -3.51 -15.58 16.74
N SER A 140 -2.93 -14.47 17.19
CA SER A 140 -3.48 -13.59 18.24
C SER A 140 -4.55 -12.63 17.74
N ASP A 141 -4.83 -12.64 16.44
CA ASP A 141 -5.70 -11.62 15.84
C ASP A 141 -7.18 -11.81 16.21
N VAL A 142 -7.61 -13.04 16.53
CA VAL A 142 -9.01 -13.31 16.84
C VAL A 142 -9.20 -14.66 17.53
N ASP A 143 -9.79 -14.63 18.72
CA ASP A 143 -10.50 -15.76 19.26
C ASP A 143 -11.89 -15.82 18.59
N PRO A 144 -12.25 -16.89 17.86
CA PRO A 144 -13.56 -17.02 17.22
C PRO A 144 -14.72 -16.86 18.19
N THR A 145 -14.58 -17.34 19.42
CA THR A 145 -15.60 -17.27 20.47
C THR A 145 -15.88 -15.82 20.86
N ILE A 146 -14.82 -15.01 21.05
CA ILE A 146 -14.96 -13.58 21.37
C ILE A 146 -15.63 -12.85 20.21
N VAL A 147 -15.24 -13.15 18.97
CA VAL A 147 -15.84 -12.53 17.77
C VAL A 147 -17.31 -12.86 17.63
N GLU A 148 -17.71 -14.07 18.00
CA GLU A 148 -19.10 -14.50 17.94
C GLU A 148 -19.96 -13.78 18.99
N VAL A 149 -19.42 -13.60 20.20
CA VAL A 149 -20.06 -12.80 21.26
C VAL A 149 -20.19 -11.34 20.82
N ASP A 150 -19.14 -10.75 20.27
CA ASP A 150 -19.14 -9.37 19.78
C ASP A 150 -20.14 -9.19 18.63
N LYS A 151 -20.23 -10.17 17.71
CA LYS A 151 -21.24 -10.17 16.64
C LYS A 151 -22.65 -10.12 17.19
N LYS A 152 -22.97 -10.98 18.17
CA LYS A 152 -24.30 -11.04 18.82
C LYS A 152 -24.62 -9.74 19.56
N ARG A 153 -23.63 -9.16 20.28
CA ARG A 153 -23.75 -7.86 20.96
C ARG A 153 -24.05 -6.75 19.96
N TYR A 154 -23.30 -6.71 18.86
CA TYR A 154 -23.47 -5.73 17.80
C TYR A 154 -24.85 -5.85 17.12
N GLN A 155 -25.30 -7.07 16.83
CA GLN A 155 -26.65 -7.31 16.30
C GLN A 155 -27.78 -6.82 17.22
N LYS A 156 -27.61 -6.95 18.56
CA LYS A 156 -28.56 -6.39 19.52
C LYS A 156 -28.58 -4.87 19.51
N MET A 157 -27.42 -4.23 19.45
CA MET A 157 -27.30 -2.76 19.37
C MET A 157 -27.97 -2.21 18.10
N LEU A 158 -27.91 -2.93 17.00
CA LEU A 158 -28.48 -2.50 15.72
C LEU A 158 -30.01 -2.58 15.67
N LYS A 159 -30.64 -3.47 16.47
CA LYS A 159 -32.10 -3.55 16.52
C LYS A 159 -32.77 -2.29 17.10
N GLY A 160 -31.99 -1.43 17.78
CA GLY A 160 -32.46 -0.14 18.32
C GLY A 160 -32.09 1.08 17.45
N ASN A 161 -31.25 0.95 16.44
CA ASN A 161 -30.75 2.06 15.63
C ASN A 161 -31.29 2.04 14.19
N GLN A 162 -31.97 3.11 13.79
CA GLN A 162 -32.54 3.26 12.44
C GLN A 162 -31.50 3.60 11.36
N SER A 163 -30.24 3.91 11.71
CA SER A 163 -29.25 4.26 10.70
C SER A 163 -28.66 3.02 10.04
N SER A 164 -28.81 2.92 8.73
CA SER A 164 -28.28 1.82 7.91
C SER A 164 -26.77 1.91 7.63
N ILE A 165 -26.11 3.02 7.99
CA ILE A 165 -24.69 3.28 7.71
C ILE A 165 -23.97 3.71 8.99
N ILE A 166 -22.89 3.00 9.34
CA ILE A 166 -22.03 3.30 10.49
C ILE A 166 -20.58 3.42 10.00
N ALA A 167 -19.95 4.57 10.23
CA ALA A 167 -18.59 4.84 9.78
C ALA A 167 -18.38 4.50 8.29
N ASN A 168 -19.28 4.97 7.42
CA ASN A 168 -19.30 4.74 5.98
C ASN A 168 -19.42 3.25 5.58
N ARG A 169 -20.05 2.42 6.41
CA ARG A 169 -20.30 1.00 6.13
C ARG A 169 -21.71 0.62 6.43
N THR A 170 -22.27 -0.23 5.60
CA THR A 170 -23.56 -0.84 5.84
C THR A 170 -23.47 -1.90 6.96
N ILE A 171 -24.59 -2.12 7.64
CA ILE A 171 -24.72 -3.17 8.66
C ILE A 171 -24.31 -4.54 8.09
N LYS A 172 -24.72 -4.83 6.85
CA LYS A 172 -24.38 -6.08 6.15
C LYS A 172 -22.88 -6.25 6.03
N GLU A 173 -22.15 -5.24 5.58
CA GLU A 173 -20.68 -5.27 5.46
C GLU A 173 -19.99 -5.49 6.81
N ILE A 174 -20.52 -4.93 7.88
CA ILE A 174 -19.99 -5.11 9.22
C ILE A 174 -20.19 -6.56 9.70
N LEU A 175 -21.39 -7.11 9.53
CA LEU A 175 -21.69 -8.49 9.91
C LEU A 175 -20.87 -9.50 9.09
N GLU A 176 -20.74 -9.31 7.79
CA GLU A 176 -19.88 -10.14 6.94
C GLU A 176 -18.41 -10.14 7.39
N ARG A 177 -17.92 -9.04 7.98
CA ARG A 177 -16.56 -8.98 8.55
C ARG A 177 -16.41 -9.84 9.80
N PHE A 178 -17.43 -9.88 10.66
CA PHE A 178 -17.44 -10.81 11.78
C PHE A 178 -17.43 -12.26 11.29
N ASP A 179 -18.24 -12.61 10.30
CA ASP A 179 -18.28 -13.96 9.73
C ASP A 179 -16.94 -14.37 9.11
N LYS A 180 -16.29 -13.46 8.37
CA LYS A 180 -14.95 -13.72 7.82
C LYS A 180 -13.88 -13.93 8.89
N LYS A 181 -14.03 -13.33 10.08
CA LYS A 181 -13.14 -13.55 11.22
C LYS A 181 -13.39 -14.90 11.89
N ILE A 182 -14.65 -15.27 12.09
CA ILE A 182 -15.04 -16.54 12.71
C ILE A 182 -14.57 -17.74 11.86
N ARG A 183 -14.58 -17.59 10.53
CA ARG A 183 -14.15 -18.63 9.57
C ARG A 183 -12.65 -18.75 9.37
N ASP A 184 -11.83 -18.25 10.26
CA ASP A 184 -10.36 -18.32 10.14
C ASP A 184 -9.74 -19.20 11.25
N PRO A 185 -9.91 -20.51 11.20
CA PRO A 185 -9.44 -21.44 12.22
C PRO A 185 -7.98 -21.85 12.03
N ARG A 186 -7.08 -20.95 11.64
CA ARG A 186 -5.66 -21.28 11.44
C ARG A 186 -4.98 -21.76 12.72
N ARG A 187 -4.05 -22.69 12.55
CA ARG A 187 -3.11 -23.06 13.61
C ARG A 187 -1.91 -22.10 13.61
N ALA A 188 -1.39 -21.78 14.78
CA ALA A 188 -0.20 -20.91 14.93
C ALA A 188 1.02 -21.44 14.14
N ARG A 189 1.18 -22.77 14.01
CA ARG A 189 2.24 -23.38 13.20
C ARG A 189 2.16 -22.98 11.73
N GLU A 190 0.96 -22.98 11.16
CA GLU A 190 0.72 -22.59 9.75
C GLU A 190 1.03 -21.11 9.56
N GLY A 191 0.61 -20.26 10.50
CA GLY A 191 0.91 -18.83 10.49
C GLY A 191 2.41 -18.55 10.52
N ARG A 192 3.18 -19.26 11.36
CA ARG A 192 4.65 -19.12 11.40
C ARG A 192 5.31 -19.52 10.09
N ASN A 193 4.87 -20.61 9.46
CA ASN A 193 5.42 -21.04 8.18
C ASN A 193 5.13 -20.01 7.09
N ILE A 194 3.92 -19.48 7.01
CA ILE A 194 3.51 -18.48 6.04
C ILE A 194 4.30 -17.18 6.23
N SER A 195 4.41 -16.70 7.47
CA SER A 195 5.21 -15.52 7.78
C SER A 195 6.67 -15.68 7.38
N LYS A 196 7.27 -16.84 7.63
CA LYS A 196 8.63 -17.17 7.20
C LYS A 196 8.78 -17.08 5.67
N ILE A 197 7.84 -17.66 4.91
CA ILE A 197 7.85 -17.59 3.45
C ILE A 197 7.78 -16.14 2.96
N ILE A 198 6.90 -15.33 3.55
CA ILE A 198 6.76 -13.92 3.20
C ILE A 198 8.06 -13.16 3.51
N LYS A 199 8.64 -13.36 4.69
CA LYS A 199 9.91 -12.72 5.09
C LYS A 199 11.08 -13.13 4.18
N GLU A 200 11.15 -14.38 3.76
CA GLU A 200 12.15 -14.85 2.78
C GLU A 200 11.95 -14.19 1.41
N PHE A 201 10.70 -14.06 0.96
CA PHE A 201 10.39 -13.38 -0.30
C PHE A 201 10.81 -11.91 -0.29
N LEU A 202 10.52 -11.18 0.78
CA LEU A 202 10.84 -9.75 0.89
C LEU A 202 12.35 -9.48 0.94
N LYS A 203 13.17 -10.48 1.26
CA LYS A 203 14.64 -10.37 1.23
C LYS A 203 15.23 -10.56 -0.16
N ILE A 204 14.45 -10.97 -1.15
CA ILE A 204 14.95 -11.21 -2.51
C ILE A 204 15.35 -9.85 -3.12
N LYS A 205 16.65 -9.65 -3.27
CA LYS A 205 17.26 -8.57 -4.04
C LYS A 205 18.26 -9.20 -4.99
N CYS A 206 18.14 -8.92 -6.27
CA CYS A 206 18.99 -9.55 -7.27
C CYS A 206 19.10 -8.66 -8.52
N PRO A 207 20.15 -8.83 -9.34
CA PRO A 207 20.24 -8.22 -10.65
C PRO A 207 19.03 -8.59 -11.52
N ILE A 208 18.53 -7.64 -12.30
CA ILE A 208 17.28 -7.78 -13.07
C ILE A 208 17.33 -8.95 -14.07
N ASN A 209 18.49 -9.19 -14.67
CA ASN A 209 18.71 -10.31 -15.61
C ASN A 209 18.53 -11.70 -14.95
N ASN A 210 18.73 -11.81 -13.63
CA ASN A 210 18.58 -13.03 -12.86
C ASN A 210 17.22 -13.13 -12.14
N ALA A 211 16.44 -12.07 -12.15
CA ALA A 211 15.20 -11.98 -11.35
C ALA A 211 14.21 -13.10 -11.67
N ALA A 212 13.95 -13.37 -12.94
CA ALA A 212 13.04 -14.43 -13.36
C ALA A 212 13.48 -15.81 -12.87
N LYS A 213 14.78 -16.12 -12.98
CA LYS A 213 15.35 -17.42 -12.54
C LYS A 213 15.21 -17.59 -11.02
N ILE A 214 15.54 -16.54 -10.26
CA ILE A 214 15.51 -16.57 -8.80
C ILE A 214 14.06 -16.68 -8.30
N LEU A 215 13.14 -15.88 -8.85
CA LEU A 215 11.73 -15.93 -8.50
C LEU A 215 11.10 -17.29 -8.84
N ASN A 216 11.38 -17.83 -10.02
CA ASN A 216 10.91 -19.16 -10.39
C ASN A 216 11.42 -20.26 -9.44
N LYS A 217 12.71 -20.19 -9.03
CA LYS A 217 13.26 -21.10 -8.02
C LYS A 217 12.55 -20.96 -6.68
N PHE A 218 12.31 -19.74 -6.23
CA PHE A 218 11.57 -19.45 -4.99
C PHE A 218 10.16 -20.03 -5.04
N PHE A 219 9.38 -19.74 -6.10
CA PHE A 219 8.03 -20.25 -6.25
C PHE A 219 7.92 -21.78 -6.42
N LYS A 220 8.97 -22.44 -6.94
CA LYS A 220 9.03 -23.91 -6.99
C LYS A 220 9.26 -24.53 -5.62
N LYS A 221 10.00 -23.86 -4.73
CA LYS A 221 10.26 -24.31 -3.35
C LYS A 221 8.99 -24.36 -2.49
N TYR A 222 8.01 -23.51 -2.81
CA TYR A 222 6.78 -23.33 -2.04
C TYR A 222 5.50 -23.67 -2.86
N LYS A 223 5.64 -24.67 -3.72
CA LYS A 223 4.50 -25.28 -4.42
C LYS A 223 3.73 -26.22 -3.52
#